data_04b71b3ad96c167245f9f153536013b1
#
_entry.id   04b71b3ad96c167245f9f153536013b1
#
_cell.length_a   1.000
_cell.length_b   1.000
_cell.length_c   1.000
_cell.angle_alpha   90.00
_cell.angle_beta   90.00
_cell.angle_gamma   90.00
#
_symmetry.space_group_name_H-M   'P 1'
#
loop_
_entity.id
_entity.type
_entity.pdbx_description
1 polymer ?
#
loop_
_entity_poly.entity_id
_entity_poly.type
_entity_poly.pdbx_seq_one_letter_code
_entity_poly.pdbx_strand_id
1 'polypeptide(L)'
;MRDRELRPAFDLTKIQMPVEILAVKLNGKEVQPGEKVQGDDDWLRGLSFTLKNISDKPIAYVEVALRFPRPQGYVAYTLSHGVDLSRMERRRESSPPAIRPGETVDLVLTQGKYPGFLRILALGGAARSFDTAPYYVERVSFEGEPDIIWAGGMLKRRDPDRPTEFKVVERYALPARQE
;
A
#
# COMPACT_ATOMS: atom_id res chain seq x y z
N MET A 1 13.68 -24.90 0.51
CA MET A 1 13.86 -23.47 0.23
C MET A 1 13.77 -23.25 -1.27
N ARG A 2 13.13 -22.20 -1.71
CA ARG A 2 12.96 -21.81 -3.11
C ARG A 2 13.32 -20.33 -3.26
N ASP A 3 13.66 -19.92 -4.48
CA ASP A 3 13.80 -18.51 -4.81
C ASP A 3 12.45 -17.80 -4.69
N ARG A 4 12.42 -16.71 -3.93
CA ARG A 4 11.26 -15.86 -3.68
C ARG A 4 11.59 -14.43 -4.09
N GLU A 5 10.59 -13.66 -4.57
CA GLU A 5 10.81 -12.31 -5.08
C GLU A 5 9.70 -11.36 -4.63
N LEU A 6 10.09 -10.25 -4.02
CA LEU A 6 9.23 -9.08 -3.83
C LEU A 6 9.56 -8.05 -4.91
N ARG A 7 8.57 -7.61 -5.65
CA ARG A 7 8.78 -6.61 -6.69
C ARG A 7 7.63 -5.61 -6.79
N PRO A 8 7.90 -4.37 -7.22
CA PRO A 8 6.83 -3.46 -7.58
C PRO A 8 5.94 -4.06 -8.69
N ALA A 9 4.61 -3.92 -8.54
CA ALA A 9 3.67 -4.39 -9.55
C ALA A 9 3.69 -3.54 -10.83
N PHE A 10 4.20 -2.30 -10.71
CA PHE A 10 4.30 -1.30 -11.79
C PHE A 10 5.66 -0.63 -11.71
N ASP A 11 6.07 0.01 -12.81
CA ASP A 11 7.24 0.89 -12.83
C ASP A 11 6.93 2.16 -12.00
N LEU A 12 7.37 2.15 -10.74
CA LEU A 12 7.10 3.23 -9.79
C LEU A 12 7.74 4.57 -10.21
N THR A 13 8.73 4.56 -11.09
CA THR A 13 9.38 5.79 -11.59
C THR A 13 8.47 6.59 -12.52
N LYS A 14 7.45 5.95 -13.10
CA LYS A 14 6.49 6.57 -14.01
C LYS A 14 5.20 7.03 -13.33
N ILE A 15 5.05 6.75 -12.03
CA ILE A 15 3.84 7.06 -11.27
C ILE A 15 4.18 8.10 -10.23
N GLN A 16 3.51 9.26 -10.30
CA GLN A 16 3.60 10.27 -9.24
C GLN A 16 2.75 9.81 -8.05
N MET A 17 3.42 9.46 -6.95
CA MET A 17 2.77 9.04 -5.71
C MET A 17 2.98 10.09 -4.62
N PRO A 18 2.03 10.30 -3.69
CA PRO A 18 2.22 11.16 -2.53
C PRO A 18 3.11 10.55 -1.45
N VAL A 19 3.49 9.29 -1.61
CA VAL A 19 4.38 8.56 -0.70
C VAL A 19 5.53 7.91 -1.47
N GLU A 20 6.68 7.81 -0.82
CA GLU A 20 7.85 7.07 -1.29
C GLU A 20 8.03 5.81 -0.45
N ILE A 21 8.29 4.67 -1.09
CA ILE A 21 8.67 3.43 -0.40
C ILE A 21 10.18 3.49 -0.18
N LEU A 22 10.60 3.75 1.07
CA LEU A 22 12.01 3.86 1.42
C LEU A 22 12.68 2.51 1.58
N ALA A 23 11.98 1.54 2.15
CA ALA A 23 12.51 0.20 2.40
C ALA A 23 11.40 -0.85 2.37
N VAL A 24 11.76 -2.03 1.91
CA VAL A 24 10.98 -3.26 2.05
C VAL A 24 11.83 -4.23 2.85
N LYS A 25 11.26 -4.82 3.92
CA LYS A 25 12.01 -5.75 4.78
C LYS A 25 11.27 -7.07 4.95
N LEU A 26 12.01 -8.15 5.00
CA LEU A 26 11.55 -9.48 5.37
C LEU A 26 12.27 -9.91 6.65
N ASN A 27 11.51 -10.18 7.72
CA ASN A 27 12.09 -10.53 9.05
C ASN A 27 13.17 -9.53 9.50
N GLY A 28 12.96 -8.23 9.26
CA GLY A 28 13.89 -7.16 9.62
C GLY A 28 15.08 -6.97 8.66
N LYS A 29 15.31 -7.88 7.70
CA LYS A 29 16.35 -7.72 6.67
C LYS A 29 15.77 -6.95 5.47
N GLU A 30 16.46 -5.91 5.06
CA GLU A 30 16.09 -5.14 3.85
C GLU A 30 16.30 -5.98 2.59
N VAL A 31 15.34 -5.85 1.67
CA VAL A 31 15.30 -6.58 0.39
C VAL A 31 15.14 -5.56 -0.73
N GLN A 32 16.00 -5.62 -1.72
CA GLN A 32 15.89 -4.75 -2.88
C GLN A 32 14.76 -5.19 -3.81
N PRO A 33 14.09 -4.26 -4.51
CA PRO A 33 13.06 -4.60 -5.49
C PRO A 33 13.58 -5.57 -6.54
N GLY A 34 12.93 -6.75 -6.66
CA GLY A 34 13.34 -7.80 -7.60
C GLY A 34 14.49 -8.69 -7.12
N GLU A 35 15.01 -8.45 -5.91
CA GLU A 35 16.00 -9.33 -5.31
C GLU A 35 15.38 -10.71 -5.00
N LYS A 36 16.12 -11.77 -5.37
CA LYS A 36 15.73 -13.14 -5.03
C LYS A 36 16.23 -13.47 -3.62
N VAL A 37 15.30 -13.85 -2.76
CA VAL A 37 15.58 -14.32 -1.40
C VAL A 37 15.24 -15.79 -1.27
N GLN A 38 16.02 -16.51 -0.48
CA GLN A 38 15.71 -17.89 -0.14
C GLN A 38 14.64 -17.94 0.95
N GLY A 39 13.51 -18.59 0.67
CA GLY A 39 12.40 -18.66 1.62
C GLY A 39 11.63 -19.98 1.57
N ASP A 40 10.94 -20.29 2.67
CA ASP A 40 9.94 -21.35 2.77
C ASP A 40 8.55 -20.86 2.32
N ASP A 41 7.51 -21.57 2.68
CA ASP A 41 6.15 -21.18 2.33
C ASP A 41 5.62 -20.00 3.19
N ASP A 42 6.29 -19.72 4.31
CA ASP A 42 6.00 -18.61 5.23
C ASP A 42 6.90 -17.36 4.99
N TRP A 43 7.54 -17.26 3.84
CA TRP A 43 8.59 -16.27 3.54
C TRP A 43 8.17 -14.79 3.68
N LEU A 44 6.87 -14.50 3.61
CA LEU A 44 6.35 -13.13 3.85
C LEU A 44 6.08 -12.84 5.33
N ARG A 45 6.36 -13.77 6.24
CA ARG A 45 6.24 -13.51 7.68
C ARG A 45 7.21 -12.37 8.06
N GLY A 46 6.72 -11.37 8.79
CA GLY A 46 7.51 -10.21 9.16
C GLY A 46 7.82 -9.25 8.00
N LEU A 47 7.06 -9.33 6.89
CA LEU A 47 7.10 -8.32 5.82
C LEU A 47 6.75 -6.96 6.38
N SER A 48 7.54 -5.95 6.04
CA SER A 48 7.24 -4.55 6.34
C SER A 48 7.66 -3.63 5.20
N PHE A 49 6.91 -2.52 5.09
CA PHE A 49 7.19 -1.40 4.19
C PHE A 49 7.41 -0.16 5.02
N THR A 50 8.53 0.52 4.84
CA THR A 50 8.75 1.87 5.38
C THR A 50 8.35 2.88 4.31
N LEU A 51 7.33 3.67 4.58
CA LEU A 51 6.80 4.69 3.68
C LEU A 51 7.13 6.08 4.22
N LYS A 52 7.45 7.02 3.32
CA LYS A 52 7.63 8.44 3.63
C LYS A 52 6.55 9.26 2.94
N ASN A 53 5.90 10.16 3.66
CA ASN A 53 5.05 11.16 3.06
C ASN A 53 5.92 12.21 2.33
N ILE A 54 5.87 12.22 1.00
CA ILE A 54 6.60 13.19 0.16
C ILE A 54 5.68 14.27 -0.42
N SER A 55 4.38 14.27 -0.03
CA SER A 55 3.44 15.34 -0.37
C SER A 55 3.56 16.52 0.59
N ASP A 56 2.93 17.61 0.23
CA ASP A 56 2.81 18.82 1.06
C ASP A 56 1.65 18.75 2.08
N LYS A 57 0.89 17.64 2.10
CA LYS A 57 -0.31 17.47 2.92
C LYS A 57 -0.16 16.32 3.92
N PRO A 58 -0.76 16.42 5.12
CA PRO A 58 -0.84 15.29 6.03
C PRO A 58 -1.67 14.15 5.43
N ILE A 59 -1.15 12.92 5.50
CA ILE A 59 -1.82 11.72 5.02
C ILE A 59 -2.59 11.07 6.16
N ALA A 60 -3.92 10.99 6.03
CA ALA A 60 -4.80 10.34 7.00
C ALA A 60 -4.82 8.81 6.86
N TYR A 61 -4.59 8.30 5.65
CA TYR A 61 -4.60 6.87 5.34
C TYR A 61 -3.68 6.55 4.19
N VAL A 62 -2.94 5.46 4.33
CA VAL A 62 -2.15 4.86 3.25
C VAL A 62 -2.32 3.35 3.26
N GLU A 63 -2.40 2.76 2.08
CA GLU A 63 -2.59 1.32 1.86
C GLU A 63 -1.63 0.81 0.80
N VAL A 64 -0.91 -0.25 1.12
CA VAL A 64 -0.08 -1.03 0.19
C VAL A 64 -0.74 -2.36 -0.04
N ALA A 65 -0.97 -2.71 -1.30
CA ALA A 65 -1.52 -3.98 -1.71
C ALA A 65 -0.43 -4.94 -2.19
N LEU A 66 -0.59 -6.20 -1.84
CA LEU A 66 0.15 -7.34 -2.36
C LEU A 66 -0.78 -8.14 -3.26
N ARG A 67 -0.29 -8.61 -4.42
CA ARG A 67 -1.07 -9.42 -5.36
C ARG A 67 -0.57 -10.85 -5.37
N PHE A 68 -1.51 -11.78 -5.33
CA PHE A 68 -1.23 -13.22 -5.35
C PHE A 68 -2.01 -13.87 -6.49
N PRO A 69 -1.36 -14.67 -7.35
CA PRO A 69 -2.01 -15.28 -8.50
C PRO A 69 -3.08 -16.29 -8.07
N ARG A 70 -4.15 -16.33 -8.82
CA ARG A 70 -5.19 -17.38 -8.81
C ARG A 70 -5.58 -17.74 -10.24
N PRO A 71 -6.33 -18.83 -10.48
CA PRO A 71 -6.69 -19.27 -11.84
C PRO A 71 -7.34 -18.19 -12.72
N GLN A 72 -8.07 -17.26 -12.11
CA GLN A 72 -8.69 -16.13 -12.83
C GLN A 72 -8.37 -14.83 -12.12
N GLY A 73 -7.21 -14.22 -12.47
CA GLY A 73 -6.77 -12.95 -11.94
C GLY A 73 -5.87 -13.06 -10.71
N TYR A 74 -6.16 -12.30 -9.64
CA TYR A 74 -5.36 -12.28 -8.42
C TYR A 74 -6.23 -12.07 -7.18
N VAL A 75 -5.68 -12.44 -6.03
CA VAL A 75 -6.15 -12.05 -4.69
C VAL A 75 -5.28 -10.91 -4.22
N ALA A 76 -5.88 -9.84 -3.71
CA ALA A 76 -5.15 -8.78 -3.05
C ALA A 76 -5.20 -8.94 -1.53
N TYR A 77 -4.09 -8.65 -0.87
CA TYR A 77 -4.01 -8.44 0.57
C TYR A 77 -3.41 -7.07 0.84
N THR A 78 -3.97 -6.33 1.79
CA THR A 78 -3.53 -4.96 2.05
C THR A 78 -2.96 -4.78 3.44
N LEU A 79 -1.91 -3.98 3.52
CA LEU A 79 -1.36 -3.43 4.76
C LEU A 79 -1.65 -1.94 4.76
N SER A 80 -2.15 -1.43 5.89
CA SER A 80 -2.57 -0.03 5.94
C SER A 80 -2.21 0.64 7.26
N HIS A 81 -2.12 1.98 7.22
CA HIS A 81 -2.02 2.86 8.37
C HIS A 81 -3.07 3.95 8.27
N GLY A 82 -3.64 4.33 9.42
CA GLY A 82 -4.58 5.44 9.50
C GLY A 82 -6.03 5.04 9.28
N VAL A 83 -6.85 6.05 8.99
CA VAL A 83 -8.29 5.92 8.75
C VAL A 83 -8.64 6.55 7.41
N ASP A 84 -9.23 5.76 6.53
CA ASP A 84 -9.71 6.24 5.22
C ASP A 84 -10.96 7.11 5.41
N LEU A 85 -10.74 8.40 5.56
CA LEU A 85 -11.80 9.40 5.75
C LEU A 85 -12.73 9.51 4.54
N SER A 86 -12.30 9.04 3.37
CA SER A 86 -13.16 9.00 2.17
C SER A 86 -14.26 7.93 2.25
N ARG A 87 -14.10 6.97 3.16
CA ARG A 87 -15.07 5.89 3.42
C ARG A 87 -15.77 6.02 4.78
N MET A 88 -15.30 6.94 5.65
CA MET A 88 -15.80 7.11 7.02
C MET A 88 -16.11 8.59 7.28
N GLU A 89 -17.24 8.86 7.92
CA GLU A 89 -17.67 10.23 8.21
C GLU A 89 -16.83 10.93 9.28
N ARG A 90 -16.17 10.19 10.18
CA ARG A 90 -15.40 10.76 11.30
C ARG A 90 -14.22 9.88 11.70
N ARG A 91 -13.10 10.55 12.02
CA ARG A 91 -11.97 9.95 12.72
C ARG A 91 -12.36 9.67 14.18
N ARG A 92 -12.00 8.49 14.69
CA ARG A 92 -12.17 8.15 16.11
C ARG A 92 -10.97 8.67 16.90
N GLU A 93 -11.14 8.98 18.20
CA GLU A 93 -10.05 9.39 19.08
C GLU A 93 -8.89 8.38 19.13
N SER A 94 -9.20 7.08 19.01
CA SER A 94 -8.22 5.99 18.97
C SER A 94 -7.54 5.78 17.61
N SER A 95 -7.86 6.62 16.61
CA SER A 95 -7.25 6.48 15.27
C SER A 95 -5.77 6.87 15.31
N PRO A 96 -4.89 6.15 14.57
CA PRO A 96 -3.50 6.55 14.43
C PRO A 96 -3.38 7.98 13.92
N PRO A 97 -2.35 8.74 14.34
CA PRO A 97 -2.14 10.11 13.84
C PRO A 97 -1.91 10.12 12.33
N ALA A 98 -2.21 11.25 11.69
CA ALA A 98 -1.86 11.46 10.30
C ALA A 98 -0.34 11.53 10.13
N ILE A 99 0.15 11.07 8.98
CA ILE A 99 1.56 11.12 8.61
C ILE A 99 1.82 12.51 8.04
N ARG A 100 2.57 13.36 8.76
CA ARG A 100 2.88 14.72 8.30
C ARG A 100 3.85 14.70 7.11
N PRO A 101 3.93 15.78 6.32
CA PRO A 101 4.95 15.93 5.29
C PRO A 101 6.36 15.62 5.83
N GLY A 102 7.09 14.75 5.13
CA GLY A 102 8.42 14.31 5.52
C GLY A 102 8.50 13.19 6.56
N GLU A 103 7.42 12.89 7.28
CA GLU A 103 7.38 11.79 8.26
C GLU A 103 7.31 10.43 7.58
N THR A 104 7.71 9.40 8.33
CA THR A 104 7.69 8.00 7.90
C THR A 104 6.73 7.16 8.72
N VAL A 105 6.26 6.07 8.14
CA VAL A 105 5.45 5.05 8.81
C VAL A 105 5.84 3.66 8.34
N ASP A 106 5.80 2.68 9.24
CA ASP A 106 5.98 1.28 8.91
C ASP A 106 4.63 0.55 8.83
N LEU A 107 4.40 -0.10 7.70
CA LEU A 107 3.31 -1.05 7.51
C LEU A 107 3.84 -2.46 7.71
N VAL A 108 3.39 -3.16 8.75
CA VAL A 108 3.96 -4.45 9.14
C VAL A 108 2.93 -5.58 9.09
N LEU A 109 3.26 -6.65 8.40
CA LEU A 109 2.57 -7.92 8.50
C LEU A 109 3.07 -8.66 9.75
N THR A 110 2.50 -8.31 10.90
CA THR A 110 2.90 -8.88 12.20
C THR A 110 2.57 -10.36 12.29
N GLN A 111 3.25 -11.08 13.19
CA GLN A 111 2.95 -12.49 13.45
C GLN A 111 1.47 -12.74 13.78
N GLY A 112 0.84 -11.84 14.55
CA GLY A 112 -0.59 -11.96 14.89
C GLY A 112 -1.53 -11.78 13.69
N LYS A 113 -1.13 -11.02 12.67
CA LYS A 113 -1.89 -10.82 11.43
C LYS A 113 -1.66 -11.93 10.40
N TYR A 114 -0.55 -12.67 10.49
CA TYR A 114 -0.15 -13.63 9.49
C TYR A 114 -1.15 -14.78 9.26
N PRO A 115 -1.78 -15.39 10.29
CA PRO A 115 -2.84 -16.39 10.07
C PRO A 115 -4.04 -15.83 9.31
N GLY A 116 -4.44 -14.59 9.59
CA GLY A 116 -5.50 -13.90 8.88
C GLY A 116 -5.15 -13.66 7.41
N PHE A 117 -3.91 -13.26 7.13
CA PHE A 117 -3.36 -13.14 5.78
C PHE A 117 -3.51 -14.46 5.00
N LEU A 118 -3.01 -15.58 5.54
CA LEU A 118 -3.11 -16.90 4.90
C LEU A 118 -4.57 -17.32 4.65
N ARG A 119 -5.46 -17.02 5.60
CA ARG A 119 -6.91 -17.29 5.46
C ARG A 119 -7.51 -16.51 4.29
N ILE A 120 -7.18 -15.23 4.14
CA ILE A 120 -7.67 -14.39 3.03
C ILE A 120 -7.19 -14.96 1.69
N LEU A 121 -5.92 -15.36 1.57
CA LEU A 121 -5.39 -15.98 0.37
C LEU A 121 -6.12 -17.27 0.03
N ALA A 122 -6.34 -18.15 1.02
CA ALA A 122 -7.05 -19.41 0.83
C ALA A 122 -8.50 -19.19 0.38
N LEU A 123 -9.24 -18.28 1.05
CA LEU A 123 -10.63 -17.95 0.69
C LEU A 123 -10.72 -17.31 -0.70
N GLY A 124 -9.72 -16.52 -1.08
CA GLY A 124 -9.63 -15.89 -2.39
C GLY A 124 -9.20 -16.85 -3.51
N GLY A 125 -8.87 -18.11 -3.20
CA GLY A 125 -8.41 -19.09 -4.17
C GLY A 125 -6.99 -18.85 -4.68
N ALA A 126 -6.15 -18.13 -3.92
CA ALA A 126 -4.74 -18.00 -4.25
C ALA A 126 -4.03 -19.35 -4.17
N ALA A 127 -2.97 -19.52 -4.97
CA ALA A 127 -2.11 -20.69 -4.87
C ALA A 127 -1.55 -20.81 -3.45
N ARG A 128 -1.49 -22.02 -2.90
CA ARG A 128 -0.92 -22.28 -1.56
C ARG A 128 0.57 -21.94 -1.46
N SER A 129 1.26 -21.98 -2.58
CA SER A 129 2.66 -21.63 -2.70
C SER A 129 2.81 -20.63 -3.86
N PHE A 130 3.45 -19.52 -3.56
CA PHE A 130 3.75 -18.47 -4.55
C PHE A 130 5.21 -18.04 -4.37
N ASP A 131 5.89 -17.83 -5.48
CA ASP A 131 7.31 -17.46 -5.49
C ASP A 131 7.51 -15.95 -5.67
N THR A 132 6.47 -15.25 -6.08
CA THR A 132 6.45 -13.79 -6.27
C THR A 132 5.30 -13.13 -5.55
N ALA A 133 5.55 -11.97 -4.96
CA ALA A 133 4.55 -11.10 -4.37
C ALA A 133 4.70 -9.67 -4.93
N PRO A 134 4.05 -9.34 -6.04
CA PRO A 134 3.99 -7.97 -6.53
C PRO A 134 3.28 -7.06 -5.54
N TYR A 135 3.83 -5.87 -5.31
CA TYR A 135 3.27 -4.86 -4.41
C TYR A 135 3.12 -3.50 -5.07
N TYR A 136 2.20 -2.68 -4.56
CA TYR A 136 2.01 -1.30 -5.00
C TYR A 136 1.23 -0.52 -3.96
N VAL A 137 1.38 0.81 -3.98
CA VAL A 137 0.52 1.70 -3.19
C VAL A 137 -0.85 1.71 -3.85
N GLU A 138 -1.85 1.23 -3.14
CA GLU A 138 -3.23 1.12 -3.64
C GLU A 138 -3.98 2.43 -3.49
N ARG A 139 -3.84 3.06 -2.30
CA ARG A 139 -4.67 4.21 -1.94
C ARG A 139 -3.98 5.09 -0.90
N VAL A 140 -4.17 6.39 -1.06
CA VAL A 140 -3.82 7.41 -0.07
C VAL A 140 -4.98 8.37 0.07
N SER A 141 -5.35 8.74 1.30
CA SER A 141 -6.27 9.85 1.58
C SER A 141 -5.61 10.88 2.50
N PHE A 142 -6.07 12.13 2.37
CA PHE A 142 -5.44 13.27 3.04
C PHE A 142 -6.29 13.75 4.21
N GLU A 143 -5.64 14.24 5.27
CA GLU A 143 -6.32 14.82 6.43
C GLU A 143 -7.03 16.11 6.02
N GLY A 144 -8.28 16.27 6.46
CA GLY A 144 -9.08 17.45 6.13
C GLY A 144 -9.64 17.46 4.70
N GLU A 145 -9.32 16.48 3.86
CA GLU A 145 -9.77 16.40 2.47
C GLU A 145 -10.47 15.06 2.15
N PRO A 146 -11.64 14.77 2.76
CA PRO A 146 -12.30 13.46 2.61
C PRO A 146 -12.75 13.16 1.17
N ASP A 147 -12.85 14.20 0.35
CA ASP A 147 -13.30 14.11 -1.04
C ASP A 147 -12.15 13.92 -2.04
N ILE A 148 -10.91 13.91 -1.57
CA ILE A 148 -9.72 13.74 -2.41
C ILE A 148 -8.97 12.48 -2.00
N ILE A 149 -8.70 11.62 -2.98
CA ILE A 149 -7.88 10.42 -2.81
C ILE A 149 -6.88 10.30 -3.96
N TRP A 150 -5.75 9.70 -3.65
CA TRP A 150 -4.87 9.14 -4.66
C TRP A 150 -5.12 7.63 -4.73
N ALA A 151 -5.44 7.10 -5.92
CA ALA A 151 -5.65 5.66 -6.11
C ALA A 151 -5.41 5.25 -7.57
N GLY A 152 -4.77 4.08 -7.77
CA GLY A 152 -4.47 3.57 -9.10
C GLY A 152 -3.57 4.48 -9.94
N GLY A 153 -2.62 5.18 -9.30
CA GLY A 153 -1.68 6.08 -9.98
C GLY A 153 -2.22 7.46 -10.31
N MET A 154 -3.40 7.82 -9.82
CA MET A 154 -4.08 9.08 -10.15
C MET A 154 -4.69 9.73 -8.92
N LEU A 155 -4.69 11.08 -8.90
CA LEU A 155 -5.49 11.83 -7.95
C LEU A 155 -6.95 11.84 -8.42
N LYS A 156 -7.87 11.60 -7.51
CA LYS A 156 -9.30 11.52 -7.78
C LYS A 156 -10.07 12.37 -6.79
N ARG A 157 -11.15 13.00 -7.25
CA ARG A 157 -12.08 13.77 -6.41
C ARG A 157 -13.43 13.07 -6.40
N ARG A 158 -14.11 13.09 -5.26
CA ARG A 158 -15.49 12.62 -5.13
C ARG A 158 -16.40 13.38 -6.08
N ASP A 159 -17.25 12.64 -6.78
CA ASP A 159 -18.28 13.22 -7.63
C ASP A 159 -19.39 13.79 -6.74
N PRO A 160 -19.69 15.12 -6.80
CA PRO A 160 -20.76 15.71 -6.00
C PRO A 160 -22.15 15.15 -6.35
N ASP A 161 -22.35 14.74 -7.60
CA ASP A 161 -23.63 14.18 -8.08
C ASP A 161 -23.75 12.68 -7.77
N ARG A 162 -22.61 12.01 -7.49
CA ARG A 162 -22.52 10.58 -7.18
C ARG A 162 -21.54 10.34 -6.04
N PRO A 163 -21.96 10.51 -4.78
CA PRO A 163 -21.05 10.50 -3.62
C PRO A 163 -20.25 9.21 -3.40
N THR A 164 -20.63 8.12 -4.04
CA THR A 164 -19.90 6.84 -4.00
C THR A 164 -18.82 6.72 -5.07
N GLU A 165 -18.80 7.62 -6.06
CA GLU A 165 -17.88 7.62 -7.19
C GLU A 165 -16.78 8.67 -7.03
N PHE A 166 -15.60 8.39 -7.61
CA PHE A 166 -14.48 9.30 -7.68
C PHE A 166 -14.09 9.50 -9.15
N LYS A 167 -14.03 10.74 -9.58
CA LYS A 167 -13.55 11.14 -10.92
C LYS A 167 -12.08 11.51 -10.86
N VAL A 168 -11.33 11.16 -11.90
CA VAL A 168 -9.93 11.59 -12.05
C VAL A 168 -9.88 13.11 -12.14
N VAL A 169 -9.07 13.74 -11.28
CA VAL A 169 -8.69 15.14 -11.39
C VAL A 169 -7.41 15.20 -12.23
N GLU A 170 -7.20 16.29 -12.96
CA GLU A 170 -5.97 16.50 -13.71
C GLU A 170 -4.73 16.19 -12.88
N ARG A 171 -3.68 15.65 -13.54
CA ARG A 171 -2.46 15.12 -12.94
C ARG A 171 -1.98 15.98 -11.78
N TYR A 172 -1.90 15.39 -10.59
CA TYR A 172 -1.24 15.99 -9.45
C TYR A 172 0.24 16.19 -9.80
N ALA A 173 0.61 17.43 -10.05
CA ALA A 173 2.01 17.80 -10.18
C ALA A 173 2.60 17.80 -8.77
N LEU A 174 3.31 16.73 -8.41
CA LEU A 174 4.22 16.82 -7.27
C LEU A 174 5.20 17.98 -7.54
N PRO A 175 5.53 18.80 -6.53
CA PRO A 175 6.58 19.80 -6.69
C PRO A 175 7.83 19.11 -7.23
N ALA A 176 8.44 19.72 -8.25
CA ALA A 176 9.69 19.21 -8.79
C ALA A 176 10.68 18.99 -7.63
N ARG A 177 11.30 17.80 -7.58
CA ARG A 177 12.40 17.56 -6.61
C ARG A 177 13.40 18.69 -6.80
N GLN A 178 13.59 19.50 -5.77
CA GLN A 178 14.77 20.37 -5.72
C GLN A 178 15.96 19.43 -5.55
N GLU A 179 16.79 19.33 -6.58
CA GLU A 179 18.08 18.66 -6.57
C GLU A 179 19.05 19.32 -5.59
#